data_7ff9ff1483e848e94c9246970ad21446
#
_entry.id   7ff9ff1483e848e94c9246970ad21446
#
_cell.length_a   1.000
_cell.length_b   1.000
_cell.length_c   1.000
_cell.angle_alpha   90.00
_cell.angle_beta   90.00
_cell.angle_gamma   90.00
#
_symmetry.space_group_name_H-M   'P 1'
#
loop_
_entity.id
_entity.type
_entity.pdbx_description
1 polymer ?
#
loop_
_entity_poly.entity_id
_entity_poly.type
_entity_poly.pdbx_seq_one_letter_code
_entity_poly.pdbx_strand_id
1 'polypeptide(L)'
;ESDSRELTDELTRVRLLSLTDELTSLPNRRAFMRRLEDEVARVQRYGFPLSFILMDLDHFKQVNDELGHAAGDEVLRVYSKNILSIFRHHDMVARYGGEEFAVLLPNTDSDGAVRALNKVKRRAAETRWQVNGTVSKVPTFSAGVSLYKPGESTSAVIERADKALYRAKRLGRNRIELDITYESDVEGGAPRRRSTDS
;
A
#
# COMPACT_ATOMS: atom_id res chain seq x y z
N GLU A 1 -35.33 20.57 -16.21
CA GLU A 1 -34.32 20.97 -15.19
C GLU A 1 -34.26 20.03 -13.98
N SER A 2 -35.39 19.46 -13.50
CA SER A 2 -35.39 18.49 -12.40
C SER A 2 -34.77 17.15 -12.80
N ASP A 3 -34.95 16.66 -14.02
CA ASP A 3 -34.41 15.36 -14.49
C ASP A 3 -32.89 15.37 -14.61
N SER A 4 -32.25 16.47 -15.00
CA SER A 4 -30.79 16.56 -15.08
C SER A 4 -30.13 16.63 -13.72
N ARG A 5 -30.77 17.21 -12.71
CA ARG A 5 -30.29 17.17 -11.31
C ARG A 5 -30.40 15.77 -10.73
N GLU A 6 -31.51 15.08 -10.95
CA GLU A 6 -31.70 13.70 -10.48
C GLU A 6 -30.67 12.75 -11.08
N LEU A 7 -30.36 12.85 -12.38
CA LEU A 7 -29.32 12.08 -13.05
C LEU A 7 -27.94 12.39 -12.50
N THR A 8 -27.60 13.67 -12.24
CA THR A 8 -26.33 14.08 -11.67
C THR A 8 -26.18 13.57 -10.24
N ASP A 9 -27.22 13.65 -9.43
CA ASP A 9 -27.23 13.15 -8.04
C ASP A 9 -27.09 11.63 -8.02
N GLU A 10 -27.73 10.91 -8.94
CA GLU A 10 -27.62 9.46 -9.06
C GLU A 10 -26.21 9.03 -9.50
N LEU A 11 -25.60 9.71 -10.48
CA LEU A 11 -24.22 9.49 -10.91
C LEU A 11 -23.23 9.74 -9.76
N THR A 12 -23.42 10.81 -9.01
CA THR A 12 -22.61 11.11 -7.83
C THR A 12 -22.74 10.02 -6.78
N ARG A 13 -23.95 9.54 -6.52
CA ARG A 13 -24.23 8.44 -5.59
C ARG A 13 -23.56 7.15 -6.03
N VAL A 14 -23.65 6.78 -7.31
CA VAL A 14 -23.00 5.58 -7.88
C VAL A 14 -21.50 5.67 -7.73
N ARG A 15 -20.87 6.81 -8.02
CA ARG A 15 -19.44 7.02 -7.83
C ARG A 15 -19.01 6.89 -6.35
N LEU A 16 -19.79 7.46 -5.43
CA LEU A 16 -19.53 7.34 -3.99
C LEU A 16 -19.66 5.91 -3.48
N LEU A 17 -20.52 5.09 -4.09
CA LEU A 17 -20.71 3.68 -3.73
C LEU A 17 -19.77 2.75 -4.49
N SER A 18 -19.04 3.23 -5.49
CA SER A 18 -18.07 2.43 -6.22
C SER A 18 -16.96 1.92 -5.33
N LEU A 19 -16.49 0.71 -5.58
CA LEU A 19 -15.39 0.05 -4.88
C LEU A 19 -14.15 -0.12 -5.77
N THR A 20 -14.20 0.40 -6.99
CA THR A 20 -13.14 0.23 -7.99
C THR A 20 -12.60 1.57 -8.46
N ASP A 21 -11.27 1.65 -8.60
CA ASP A 21 -10.60 2.78 -9.23
C ASP A 21 -10.67 2.65 -10.74
N GLU A 22 -11.20 3.67 -11.40
CA GLU A 22 -11.44 3.63 -12.87
C GLU A 22 -10.13 3.56 -13.67
N LEU A 23 -9.10 4.25 -13.23
CA LEU A 23 -7.83 4.33 -13.96
C LEU A 23 -7.07 3.00 -13.97
N THR A 24 -6.95 2.37 -12.82
CA THR A 24 -6.10 1.17 -12.62
C THR A 24 -6.90 -0.14 -12.57
N SER A 25 -8.22 -0.07 -12.45
CA SER A 25 -9.12 -1.18 -12.17
C SER A 25 -8.87 -1.90 -10.85
N LEU A 26 -8.00 -1.36 -10.02
CA LEU A 26 -7.78 -1.85 -8.66
C LEU A 26 -8.95 -1.46 -7.75
N PRO A 27 -9.14 -2.17 -6.63
CA PRO A 27 -9.97 -1.65 -5.55
C PRO A 27 -9.54 -0.23 -5.16
N ASN A 28 -10.51 0.59 -4.81
CA ASN A 28 -10.24 1.94 -4.32
C ASN A 28 -10.03 1.95 -2.80
N ARG A 29 -9.78 3.12 -2.24
CA ARG A 29 -9.57 3.29 -0.79
C ARG A 29 -10.74 2.78 0.04
N ARG A 30 -11.97 3.00 -0.38
CA ARG A 30 -13.18 2.52 0.30
C ARG A 30 -13.22 0.99 0.39
N ALA A 31 -12.96 0.32 -0.72
CA ALA A 31 -12.90 -1.14 -0.77
C ALA A 31 -11.78 -1.68 0.13
N PHE A 32 -10.64 -1.01 0.13
CA PHE A 32 -9.50 -1.36 0.97
C PHE A 32 -9.85 -1.25 2.46
N MET A 33 -10.47 -0.16 2.88
CA MET A 33 -10.84 0.06 4.28
C MET A 33 -11.82 -1.00 4.79
N ARG A 34 -12.79 -1.40 3.96
CA ARG A 34 -13.72 -2.49 4.28
C ARG A 34 -12.99 -3.81 4.49
N ARG A 35 -12.07 -4.14 3.59
CA ARG A 35 -11.26 -5.36 3.70
C ARG A 35 -10.35 -5.33 4.93
N LEU A 36 -9.76 -4.18 5.24
CA LEU A 36 -8.93 -4.02 6.43
C LEU A 36 -9.72 -4.31 7.71
N GLU A 37 -10.93 -3.79 7.82
CA GLU A 37 -11.82 -4.06 8.97
C GLU A 37 -12.12 -5.56 9.11
N ASP A 38 -12.43 -6.23 8.01
CA ASP A 38 -12.70 -7.67 7.99
C ASP A 38 -11.47 -8.49 8.40
N GLU A 39 -10.30 -8.13 7.89
CA GLU A 39 -9.04 -8.84 8.22
C GLU A 39 -8.60 -8.60 9.65
N VAL A 40 -8.79 -7.39 10.19
CA VAL A 40 -8.54 -7.08 11.61
C VAL A 40 -9.43 -7.95 12.52
N ALA A 41 -10.71 -8.08 12.18
CA ALA A 41 -11.62 -8.96 12.92
C ALA A 41 -11.16 -10.43 12.89
N ARG A 42 -10.63 -10.90 11.77
CA ARG A 42 -10.05 -12.24 11.64
C ARG A 42 -8.82 -12.44 12.52
N VAL A 43 -7.90 -11.47 12.51
CA VAL A 43 -6.69 -11.52 13.35
C VAL A 43 -7.04 -11.58 14.81
N GLN A 44 -8.02 -10.77 15.25
CA GLN A 44 -8.49 -10.78 16.63
C GLN A 44 -9.09 -12.14 17.04
N ARG A 45 -9.72 -12.85 16.09
CA ARG A 45 -10.32 -14.17 16.34
C ARG A 45 -9.31 -15.31 16.27
N TYR A 46 -8.39 -15.30 15.32
CA TYR A 46 -7.53 -16.44 14.99
C TYR A 46 -6.03 -16.22 15.23
N GLY A 47 -5.60 -14.98 15.46
CA GLY A 47 -4.21 -14.65 15.81
C GLY A 47 -3.19 -14.74 14.69
N PHE A 48 -3.61 -14.73 13.42
CA PHE A 48 -2.69 -14.74 12.28
C PHE A 48 -2.01 -13.39 12.08
N PRO A 49 -0.74 -13.35 11.61
CA PRO A 49 -0.10 -12.07 11.32
C PRO A 49 -0.77 -11.36 10.14
N LEU A 50 -0.86 -10.04 10.24
CA LEU A 50 -1.44 -9.19 9.19
C LEU A 50 -0.50 -8.01 8.97
N SER A 51 0.06 -7.91 7.77
CA SER A 51 0.92 -6.81 7.36
C SER A 51 0.17 -5.81 6.50
N PHE A 52 0.47 -4.54 6.71
CA PHE A 52 -0.07 -3.40 6.00
C PHE A 52 1.06 -2.62 5.34
N ILE A 53 0.89 -2.27 4.07
CA ILE A 53 1.87 -1.53 3.28
C ILE A 53 1.22 -0.26 2.73
N LEU A 54 1.90 0.87 2.88
CA LEU A 54 1.65 2.08 2.12
C LEU A 54 2.80 2.35 1.18
N MET A 55 2.48 2.59 -0.10
CA MET A 55 3.46 2.89 -1.14
C MET A 55 3.14 4.24 -1.77
N ASP A 56 4.18 5.00 -2.10
CA ASP A 56 4.08 6.29 -2.79
C ASP A 56 5.12 6.33 -3.91
N LEU A 57 4.70 6.69 -5.12
CA LEU A 57 5.62 6.81 -6.25
C LEU A 57 6.49 8.06 -6.10
N ASP A 58 7.81 7.86 -6.11
CA ASP A 58 8.77 8.94 -5.92
C ASP A 58 8.72 9.92 -7.10
N HIS A 59 8.67 11.20 -6.79
CA HIS A 59 8.68 12.29 -7.78
C HIS A 59 7.59 12.21 -8.86
N PHE A 60 6.42 11.66 -8.50
CA PHE A 60 5.31 11.52 -9.44
C PHE A 60 4.82 12.86 -9.98
N LYS A 61 4.81 13.90 -9.15
CA LYS A 61 4.48 15.25 -9.59
C LYS A 61 5.40 15.72 -10.72
N GLN A 62 6.69 15.40 -10.63
CA GLN A 62 7.66 15.73 -11.67
C GLN A 62 7.36 15.03 -12.99
N VAL A 63 6.90 13.78 -12.97
CA VAL A 63 6.44 13.05 -14.16
C VAL A 63 5.28 13.82 -14.83
N ASN A 64 4.28 14.23 -14.06
CA ASN A 64 3.15 15.00 -14.58
C ASN A 64 3.58 16.36 -15.14
N ASP A 65 4.45 17.06 -14.43
CA ASP A 65 4.91 18.40 -14.82
C ASP A 65 5.77 18.37 -16.09
N GLU A 66 6.63 17.37 -16.24
CA GLU A 66 7.55 17.25 -17.37
C GLU A 66 6.96 16.53 -18.58
N LEU A 67 6.13 15.50 -18.35
CA LEU A 67 5.67 14.58 -19.40
C LEU A 67 4.14 14.64 -19.61
N GLY A 68 3.41 15.36 -18.77
CA GLY A 68 1.96 15.49 -18.81
C GLY A 68 1.19 14.44 -18.03
N HIS A 69 -0.09 14.72 -17.77
CA HIS A 69 -0.96 13.85 -16.98
C HIS A 69 -1.21 12.48 -17.62
N ALA A 70 -1.25 12.42 -18.95
CA ALA A 70 -1.39 11.13 -19.66
C ALA A 70 -0.21 10.19 -19.37
N ALA A 71 1.00 10.73 -19.26
CA ALA A 71 2.19 9.98 -18.87
C ALA A 71 2.11 9.51 -17.41
N GLY A 72 1.66 10.38 -16.52
CA GLY A 72 1.42 10.02 -15.11
C GLY A 72 0.39 8.89 -14.97
N ASP A 73 -0.71 8.96 -15.72
CA ASP A 73 -1.72 7.91 -15.74
C ASP A 73 -1.15 6.56 -16.21
N GLU A 74 -0.29 6.58 -17.22
CA GLU A 74 0.35 5.36 -17.72
C GLU A 74 1.33 4.77 -16.69
N VAL A 75 2.07 5.58 -15.97
CA VAL A 75 2.92 5.14 -14.84
C VAL A 75 2.09 4.42 -13.79
N LEU A 76 0.93 4.96 -13.43
CA LEU A 76 0.02 4.34 -12.47
C LEU A 76 -0.50 2.99 -12.96
N ARG A 77 -0.83 2.86 -14.24
CA ARG A 77 -1.24 1.59 -14.83
C ARG A 77 -0.11 0.56 -14.83
N VAL A 78 1.09 0.97 -15.20
CA VAL A 78 2.27 0.10 -15.20
C VAL A 78 2.58 -0.40 -13.81
N TYR A 79 2.60 0.49 -12.82
CA TYR A 79 2.80 0.09 -11.42
C TYR A 79 1.72 -0.85 -10.90
N SER A 80 0.46 -0.60 -11.24
CA SER A 80 -0.65 -1.48 -10.86
C SER A 80 -0.44 -2.91 -11.35
N LYS A 81 -0.04 -3.08 -12.60
CA LYS A 81 0.26 -4.40 -13.18
C LYS A 81 1.46 -5.07 -12.50
N ASN A 82 2.52 -4.31 -12.25
CA ASN A 82 3.72 -4.82 -11.59
C ASN A 82 3.41 -5.30 -10.17
N ILE A 83 2.69 -4.51 -9.41
CA ILE A 83 2.31 -4.86 -8.03
C ILE A 83 1.43 -6.11 -8.02
N LEU A 84 0.38 -6.15 -8.86
CA LEU A 84 -0.51 -7.32 -8.95
C LEU A 84 0.24 -8.60 -9.34
N SER A 85 1.28 -8.52 -10.15
CA SER A 85 2.06 -9.68 -10.56
C SER A 85 2.89 -10.30 -9.44
N ILE A 86 3.17 -9.55 -8.38
CA ILE A 86 3.99 -9.98 -7.24
C ILE A 86 3.15 -10.53 -6.09
N PHE A 87 2.02 -9.87 -5.79
CA PHE A 87 1.20 -10.25 -4.65
C PHE A 87 0.25 -11.41 -4.98
N ARG A 88 -0.16 -12.15 -3.95
CA ARG A 88 -0.99 -13.35 -4.07
C ARG A 88 -2.45 -12.97 -4.23
N HIS A 89 -3.27 -13.93 -4.69
CA HIS A 89 -4.70 -13.72 -4.90
C HIS A 89 -5.47 -13.27 -3.65
N HIS A 90 -5.09 -13.75 -2.47
CA HIS A 90 -5.74 -13.38 -1.20
C HIS A 90 -5.17 -12.08 -0.58
N ASP A 91 -4.08 -11.56 -1.12
CA ASP A 91 -3.59 -10.24 -0.77
C ASP A 91 -4.46 -9.19 -1.45
N MET A 92 -4.64 -8.04 -0.83
CA MET A 92 -5.38 -6.95 -1.43
C MET A 92 -4.46 -5.82 -1.82
N VAL A 93 -4.50 -5.45 -3.10
CA VAL A 93 -3.80 -4.27 -3.64
C VAL A 93 -4.84 -3.23 -4.02
N ALA A 94 -4.69 -2.01 -3.56
CA ALA A 94 -5.62 -0.92 -3.82
C ALA A 94 -4.90 0.36 -4.23
N ARG A 95 -5.55 1.17 -5.04
CA ARG A 95 -5.16 2.56 -5.23
C ARG A 95 -5.71 3.37 -4.06
N TYR A 96 -4.80 3.83 -3.20
CA TYR A 96 -5.16 4.46 -1.93
C TYR A 96 -5.30 5.98 -2.03
N GLY A 97 -4.48 6.62 -2.86
CA GLY A 97 -4.50 8.04 -3.16
C GLY A 97 -4.12 8.29 -4.61
N GLY A 98 -3.78 9.52 -4.98
CA GLY A 98 -3.41 9.88 -6.34
C GLY A 98 -2.24 9.07 -6.91
N GLU A 99 -1.14 9.04 -6.17
CA GLU A 99 0.08 8.28 -6.48
C GLU A 99 0.41 7.24 -5.40
N GLU A 100 -0.58 6.90 -4.57
CA GLU A 100 -0.43 5.99 -3.45
C GLU A 100 -1.12 4.67 -3.69
N PHE A 101 -0.42 3.58 -3.34
CA PHE A 101 -0.97 2.23 -3.30
C PHE A 101 -0.94 1.70 -1.87
N ALA A 102 -1.94 0.93 -1.51
CA ALA A 102 -1.98 0.21 -0.24
C ALA A 102 -2.08 -1.28 -0.51
N VAL A 103 -1.39 -2.06 0.30
CA VAL A 103 -1.42 -3.53 0.21
C VAL A 103 -1.70 -4.11 1.57
N LEU A 104 -2.58 -5.08 1.61
CA LEU A 104 -2.96 -5.83 2.80
C LEU A 104 -2.58 -7.29 2.60
N LEU A 105 -1.77 -7.81 3.52
CA LEU A 105 -1.18 -9.14 3.44
C LEU A 105 -1.62 -10.01 4.62
N PRO A 106 -2.72 -10.77 4.47
CA PRO A 106 -3.13 -11.75 5.48
C PRO A 106 -2.10 -12.88 5.63
N ASN A 107 -1.95 -13.40 6.83
CA ASN A 107 -1.02 -14.49 7.15
C ASN A 107 0.45 -14.21 6.75
N THR A 108 0.84 -12.94 6.78
CA THR A 108 2.17 -12.51 6.35
C THR A 108 2.76 -11.60 7.42
N ASP A 109 3.97 -11.92 7.87
CA ASP A 109 4.74 -11.09 8.79
C ASP A 109 5.48 -9.95 8.05
N SER A 110 6.16 -9.10 8.80
CA SER A 110 6.90 -7.98 8.23
C SER A 110 8.02 -8.41 7.30
N ASP A 111 8.70 -9.51 7.56
CA ASP A 111 9.75 -10.04 6.68
C ASP A 111 9.17 -10.49 5.33
N GLY A 112 8.02 -11.13 5.34
CA GLY A 112 7.30 -11.51 4.13
C GLY A 112 6.85 -10.31 3.30
N ALA A 113 6.37 -9.26 3.97
CA ALA A 113 5.97 -8.02 3.32
C ALA A 113 7.17 -7.33 2.65
N VAL A 114 8.30 -7.23 3.35
CA VAL A 114 9.54 -6.64 2.82
C VAL A 114 10.07 -7.43 1.63
N ARG A 115 10.06 -8.77 1.70
CA ARG A 115 10.49 -9.61 0.56
C ARG A 115 9.64 -9.39 -0.68
N ALA A 116 8.32 -9.28 -0.52
CA ALA A 116 7.42 -8.99 -1.62
C ALA A 116 7.68 -7.59 -2.20
N LEU A 117 7.87 -6.57 -1.37
CA LEU A 117 8.20 -5.22 -1.80
C LEU A 117 9.55 -5.13 -2.51
N ASN A 118 10.55 -5.90 -2.08
CA ASN A 118 11.83 -5.98 -2.79
C ASN A 118 11.67 -6.58 -4.19
N LYS A 119 10.75 -7.51 -4.39
CA LYS A 119 10.41 -8.03 -5.73
C LYS A 119 9.76 -6.96 -6.58
N VAL A 120 8.85 -6.16 -6.03
CA VAL A 120 8.24 -5.01 -6.72
C VAL A 120 9.32 -4.02 -7.13
N LYS A 121 10.23 -3.71 -6.22
CA LYS A 121 11.34 -2.78 -6.47
C LYS A 121 12.25 -3.24 -7.62
N ARG A 122 12.61 -4.52 -7.64
CA ARG A 122 13.41 -5.11 -8.73
C ARG A 122 12.67 -5.06 -10.06
N ARG A 123 11.38 -5.41 -10.06
CA ARG A 123 10.56 -5.36 -11.26
C ARG A 123 10.40 -3.94 -11.80
N ALA A 124 10.20 -2.96 -10.94
CA ALA A 124 10.15 -1.55 -11.32
C ALA A 124 11.48 -1.08 -11.94
N ALA A 125 12.61 -1.48 -11.37
CA ALA A 125 13.94 -1.14 -11.91
C ALA A 125 14.19 -1.72 -13.31
N GLU A 126 13.59 -2.85 -13.62
CA GLU A 126 13.70 -3.53 -14.93
C GLU A 126 12.62 -3.06 -15.91
N THR A 127 11.58 -2.41 -15.45
CA THR A 127 10.46 -1.98 -16.29
C THR A 127 10.85 -0.77 -17.12
N ARG A 128 10.53 -0.85 -18.42
CA ARG A 128 10.69 0.25 -19.37
C ARG A 128 9.33 0.57 -19.97
N TRP A 129 9.12 1.84 -20.26
CA TRP A 129 7.90 2.31 -20.91
C TRP A 129 8.23 3.35 -21.97
N GLN A 130 7.37 3.50 -22.96
CA GLN A 130 7.53 4.51 -23.99
C GLN A 130 6.75 5.76 -23.63
N VAL A 131 7.45 6.88 -23.63
CA VAL A 131 6.88 8.21 -23.39
C VAL A 131 7.37 9.13 -24.48
N ASN A 132 6.44 9.71 -25.25
CA ASN A 132 6.78 10.64 -26.35
C ASN A 132 7.81 10.05 -27.34
N GLY A 133 7.74 8.75 -27.63
CA GLY A 133 8.64 8.06 -28.53
C GLY A 133 9.99 7.64 -27.93
N THR A 134 10.24 7.94 -26.68
CA THR A 134 11.47 7.59 -25.96
C THR A 134 11.21 6.49 -24.93
N VAL A 135 12.10 5.51 -24.85
CA VAL A 135 12.05 4.47 -23.80
C VAL A 135 12.68 5.02 -22.54
N SER A 136 11.94 4.95 -21.43
CA SER A 136 12.35 5.48 -20.14
C SER A 136 12.13 4.48 -19.02
N LYS A 137 12.80 4.70 -17.89
CA LYS A 137 12.55 3.98 -16.64
C LYS A 137 11.32 4.56 -15.97
N VAL A 138 10.54 3.69 -15.29
CA VAL A 138 9.49 4.16 -14.40
C VAL A 138 10.11 4.76 -13.12
N PRO A 139 9.40 5.68 -12.44
CA PRO A 139 9.89 6.21 -11.16
C PRO A 139 10.11 5.10 -10.12
N THR A 140 10.96 5.34 -9.15
CA THR A 140 11.08 4.50 -7.97
C THR A 140 9.91 4.74 -7.01
N PHE A 141 9.82 3.97 -5.95
CA PHE A 141 8.81 4.17 -4.92
C PHE A 141 9.43 4.12 -3.52
N SER A 142 8.73 4.74 -2.59
CA SER A 142 8.98 4.63 -1.16
C SER A 142 7.82 3.87 -0.52
N ALA A 143 8.11 3.06 0.49
CA ALA A 143 7.09 2.28 1.17
C ALA A 143 7.30 2.27 2.68
N GLY A 144 6.18 2.24 3.40
CA GLY A 144 6.13 2.00 4.83
C GLY A 144 5.34 0.72 5.12
N VAL A 145 5.85 -0.08 6.03
CA VAL A 145 5.26 -1.36 6.44
C VAL A 145 4.96 -1.34 7.93
N SER A 146 3.76 -1.75 8.32
CA SER A 146 3.40 -2.01 9.70
C SER A 146 2.78 -3.39 9.85
N LEU A 147 3.08 -4.04 10.97
CA LEU A 147 2.45 -5.29 11.37
C LEU A 147 1.29 -4.94 12.32
N TYR A 148 0.09 -5.46 12.04
CA TYR A 148 -1.06 -5.22 12.90
C TYR A 148 -0.81 -5.77 14.30
N LYS A 149 -1.01 -4.92 15.29
CA LYS A 149 -0.91 -5.27 16.72
C LYS A 149 -2.29 -5.62 17.25
N PRO A 150 -2.49 -6.82 17.81
CA PRO A 150 -3.79 -7.19 18.36
C PRO A 150 -4.30 -6.14 19.36
N GLY A 151 -5.56 -5.74 19.17
CA GLY A 151 -6.20 -4.71 20.01
C GLY A 151 -6.04 -3.27 19.53
N GLU A 152 -5.17 -2.99 18.56
CA GLU A 152 -5.07 -1.64 17.99
C GLU A 152 -6.21 -1.36 17.00
N SER A 153 -6.54 -0.09 16.81
CA SER A 153 -7.50 0.35 15.80
C SER A 153 -6.94 0.24 14.38
N THR A 154 -7.83 0.19 13.38
CA THR A 154 -7.42 0.28 11.98
C THR A 154 -6.66 1.58 11.69
N SER A 155 -7.08 2.69 12.29
CA SER A 155 -6.39 3.98 12.18
C SER A 155 -4.95 3.93 12.70
N ALA A 156 -4.70 3.19 13.77
CA ALA A 156 -3.38 3.09 14.39
C ALA A 156 -2.38 2.34 13.50
N VAL A 157 -2.77 1.22 12.90
CA VAL A 157 -1.90 0.46 11.99
C VAL A 157 -1.58 1.26 10.72
N ILE A 158 -2.55 1.99 10.19
CA ILE A 158 -2.35 2.88 9.05
C ILE A 158 -1.38 4.01 9.41
N GLU A 159 -1.56 4.66 10.55
CA GLU A 159 -0.70 5.75 11.01
C GLU A 159 0.75 5.29 11.17
N ARG A 160 0.99 4.08 11.70
CA ARG A 160 2.33 3.53 11.85
C ARG A 160 3.01 3.29 10.49
N ALA A 161 2.29 2.77 9.50
CA ALA A 161 2.80 2.61 8.14
C ALA A 161 3.07 3.97 7.48
N ASP A 162 2.21 4.95 7.70
CA ASP A 162 2.37 6.32 7.18
C ASP A 162 3.63 6.99 7.75
N LYS A 163 3.89 6.85 9.03
CA LYS A 163 5.12 7.33 9.67
C LYS A 163 6.36 6.65 9.09
N ALA A 164 6.31 5.34 8.85
CA ALA A 164 7.40 4.61 8.21
C ALA A 164 7.62 5.09 6.76
N LEU A 165 6.56 5.33 6.01
CA LEU A 165 6.63 5.91 4.66
C LEU A 165 7.27 7.29 4.68
N TYR A 166 6.87 8.14 5.60
CA TYR A 166 7.47 9.46 5.78
C TYR A 166 8.98 9.38 6.05
N ARG A 167 9.38 8.42 6.89
CA ARG A 167 10.79 8.14 7.18
C ARG A 167 11.54 7.70 5.93
N ALA A 168 10.95 6.83 5.10
CA ALA A 168 11.52 6.41 3.83
C ALA A 168 11.79 7.61 2.90
N LYS A 169 10.84 8.54 2.82
CA LYS A 169 11.00 9.76 2.02
C LYS A 169 12.10 10.67 2.57
N ARG A 170 12.20 10.81 3.87
CA ARG A 170 13.24 11.62 4.53
C ARG A 170 14.64 11.05 4.36
N LEU A 171 14.76 9.72 4.35
CA LEU A 171 16.05 9.02 4.26
C LEU A 171 16.59 8.91 2.82
N GLY A 172 15.89 9.50 1.85
CA GLY A 172 16.35 9.59 0.47
C GLY A 172 15.45 8.91 -0.56
N ARG A 173 14.27 8.47 -0.20
CA ARG A 173 13.31 7.76 -1.07
C ARG A 173 13.87 6.43 -1.60
N ASN A 174 13.18 5.81 -2.55
CA ASN A 174 13.58 4.55 -3.17
C ASN A 174 13.94 3.50 -2.13
N ARG A 175 13.09 3.30 -1.14
CA ARG A 175 13.33 2.39 -0.03
C ARG A 175 12.06 1.95 0.68
N ILE A 176 12.23 0.91 1.48
CA ILE A 176 11.19 0.32 2.32
C ILE A 176 11.59 0.54 3.77
N GLU A 177 10.71 1.13 4.57
CA GLU A 177 10.90 1.29 6.00
C GLU A 177 9.85 0.50 6.77
N LEU A 178 10.27 -0.15 7.85
CA LEU A 178 9.40 -0.85 8.78
C LEU A 178 9.06 0.06 9.96
N ASP A 179 7.83 -0.06 10.45
CA ASP A 179 7.55 0.42 11.80
C ASP A 179 8.11 -0.57 12.82
N ILE A 180 9.19 -0.20 13.46
CA ILE A 180 9.91 -1.01 14.45
C ILE A 180 9.33 -0.93 15.86
N THR A 181 8.40 -0.02 16.12
CA THR A 181 7.85 0.21 17.47
C THR A 181 7.19 -1.05 18.03
N TYR A 182 6.42 -1.74 17.19
CA TYR A 182 5.74 -2.97 17.58
C TYR A 182 6.70 -4.15 17.80
N GLU A 183 7.67 -4.30 16.92
CA GLU A 183 8.67 -5.40 17.00
C GLU A 183 9.52 -5.29 18.26
N SER A 184 9.92 -4.09 18.65
CA SER A 184 10.65 -3.88 19.90
C SER A 184 9.83 -4.22 21.14
N ASP A 185 8.52 -3.95 21.12
CA ASP A 185 7.61 -4.30 22.21
C ASP A 185 7.44 -5.83 22.35
N VAL A 186 7.45 -6.56 21.23
CA VAL A 186 7.33 -8.02 21.22
C VAL A 186 8.63 -8.68 21.73
N GLU A 187 9.78 -8.19 21.32
CA GLU A 187 11.09 -8.70 21.81
C GLU A 187 11.33 -8.43 23.29
N GLY A 188 10.83 -7.29 23.80
CA GLY A 188 10.92 -6.94 25.23
C GLY A 188 9.97 -7.73 26.13
N GLY A 189 8.98 -8.42 25.54
CA GLY A 189 7.95 -9.16 26.29
C GLY A 189 8.28 -10.64 26.58
N ALA A 190 9.38 -11.20 26.07
CA ALA A 190 9.76 -12.56 26.37
C ALA A 190 10.44 -12.63 27.77
N PRO A 191 9.85 -13.34 28.76
CA PRO A 191 10.51 -13.49 30.05
C PRO A 191 11.80 -14.29 29.85
N ARG A 192 12.95 -13.68 30.14
CA ARG A 192 14.19 -14.42 30.28
C ARG A 192 13.97 -15.45 31.38
N ARG A 193 13.94 -16.72 31.03
CA ARG A 193 14.05 -17.79 32.00
C ARG A 193 15.37 -17.59 32.74
N ARG A 194 15.31 -17.22 34.02
CA ARG A 194 16.45 -17.30 34.89
C ARG A 194 16.84 -18.77 34.96
N SER A 195 17.98 -19.10 34.42
CA SER A 195 18.62 -20.38 34.73
C SER A 195 18.94 -20.33 36.22
N THR A 196 18.20 -21.09 37.01
CA THR A 196 18.58 -21.43 38.35
C THR A 196 19.64 -22.55 38.22
N ASP A 197 20.89 -22.15 38.12
CA ASP A 197 21.97 -23.03 38.45
C ASP A 197 22.16 -22.96 39.96
N SER A 198 21.90 -24.07 40.59
CA SER A 198 22.38 -24.37 41.94
C SER A 198 23.20 -25.65 41.90
#